data_41e47a29e65eec1b607752ab4ee48a71
#
_entry.id   41e47a29e65eec1b607752ab4ee48a71
#
_cell.length_a   1.000
_cell.length_b   1.000
_cell.length_c   1.000
_cell.angle_alpha   90.00
_cell.angle_beta   90.00
_cell.angle_gamma   90.00
#
_symmetry.space_group_name_H-M   'P 1'
#
loop_
_entity.id
_entity.type
_entity.pdbx_description
1 polymer ?
#
loop_
_entity_poly.entity_id
_entity_poly.type
_entity_poly.pdbx_seq_one_letter_code
_entity_poly.pdbx_strand_id
1 'polypeptide(L)'
;MTLEWGRVQRNHQITQAMTRGVALLTTMIEHPFIAQAREVVGAANVLTQDLQAYAVDWKEKYHGQPLVVVRPGNTAEVSAVVKLCAQHRLSIVPQGGNTGMCGAATPDDSGQQVIITLGRLNKVRAVDPANNTMTVEAGCVLQTLQEAADARNRLYPVTLGAEGSCQIGGNVSTNAGGTGVLKYGNTREQVLGLEVVLPDGSVTQLGSGLAESSELDLRGVFIGSEGTLGIATAVTLRLLRAPQSVAVLLADFS
;
A
#
# COMPACT_ATOMS: atom_id res chain seq x y z
N MET A 1 6.46 55.03 33.84
CA MET A 1 6.78 54.16 32.69
C MET A 1 6.97 52.66 33.03
N THR A 2 7.04 52.27 34.28
CA THR A 2 7.30 50.86 34.71
C THR A 2 6.04 50.00 34.89
N LEU A 3 4.86 50.58 34.99
CA LEU A 3 3.60 49.85 35.24
C LEU A 3 2.91 49.28 33.96
N GLU A 4 3.18 49.85 32.79
CA GLU A 4 2.61 49.36 31.53
C GLU A 4 3.32 48.11 30.98
N TRP A 5 4.61 48.00 31.15
CA TRP A 5 5.40 46.84 30.72
C TRP A 5 4.98 45.53 31.42
N GLY A 6 4.68 45.63 32.72
CA GLY A 6 4.23 44.46 33.48
C GLY A 6 2.83 43.94 33.08
N ARG A 7 1.98 44.84 32.51
CA ARG A 7 0.64 44.45 32.01
C ARG A 7 0.70 43.79 30.66
N VAL A 8 1.59 44.25 29.78
CA VAL A 8 1.80 43.66 28.44
C VAL A 8 2.40 42.27 28.55
N GLN A 9 3.40 42.06 29.42
CA GLN A 9 3.99 40.73 29.63
C GLN A 9 3.01 39.74 30.26
N ARG A 10 2.19 40.15 31.21
CA ARG A 10 1.14 39.30 31.80
C ARG A 10 0.09 38.88 30.76
N ASN A 11 -0.37 39.79 29.92
CA ASN A 11 -1.31 39.50 28.86
C ASN A 11 -0.72 38.53 27.83
N HIS A 12 0.56 38.66 27.48
CA HIS A 12 1.25 37.79 26.58
C HIS A 12 1.39 36.36 27.15
N GLN A 13 1.71 36.22 28.44
CA GLN A 13 1.77 34.92 29.13
C GLN A 13 0.39 34.25 29.26
N ILE A 14 -0.68 35.03 29.53
CA ILE A 14 -2.05 34.51 29.57
C ILE A 14 -2.50 34.05 28.19
N THR A 15 -2.21 34.83 27.14
CA THR A 15 -2.51 34.42 25.75
C THR A 15 -1.75 33.18 25.34
N GLN A 16 -0.48 33.05 25.67
CA GLN A 16 0.31 31.83 25.42
C GLN A 16 -0.20 30.62 26.24
N ALA A 17 -0.60 30.82 27.49
CA ALA A 17 -1.17 29.76 28.31
C ALA A 17 -2.55 29.31 27.80
N MET A 18 -3.40 30.25 27.34
CA MET A 18 -4.69 29.95 26.71
C MET A 18 -4.50 29.24 25.38
N THR A 19 -3.56 29.68 24.54
CA THR A 19 -3.25 29.02 23.26
C THR A 19 -2.72 27.61 23.49
N ARG A 20 -1.85 27.40 24.49
CA ARG A 20 -1.36 26.08 24.90
C ARG A 20 -2.49 25.22 25.51
N GLY A 21 -3.36 25.82 26.33
CA GLY A 21 -4.52 25.14 26.90
C GLY A 21 -5.54 24.70 25.86
N VAL A 22 -5.82 25.55 24.87
CA VAL A 22 -6.71 25.23 23.73
C VAL A 22 -6.04 24.15 22.85
N ALA A 23 -4.74 24.25 22.57
CA ALA A 23 -4.01 23.21 21.85
C ALA A 23 -4.01 21.86 22.58
N LEU A 24 -3.84 21.86 23.92
CA LEU A 24 -3.93 20.67 24.77
C LEU A 24 -5.35 20.09 24.82
N LEU A 25 -6.39 20.92 24.83
CA LEU A 25 -7.79 20.46 24.80
C LEU A 25 -8.19 19.94 23.41
N THR A 26 -7.64 20.50 22.34
CA THR A 26 -7.85 19.99 20.97
C THR A 26 -7.16 18.66 20.75
N THR A 27 -6.06 18.36 21.48
CA THR A 27 -5.35 17.08 21.42
C THR A 27 -6.07 15.95 22.19
N MET A 28 -7.13 16.22 22.95
CA MET A 28 -7.86 15.23 23.76
C MET A 28 -9.12 14.64 23.08
N ILE A 29 -9.54 15.18 21.93
CA ILE A 29 -10.68 14.61 21.20
C ILE A 29 -10.13 13.81 20.03
N GLU A 30 -10.00 12.49 20.26
CA GLU A 30 -9.60 11.56 19.20
C GLU A 30 -10.61 11.64 18.04
N HIS A 31 -10.12 11.67 16.79
CA HIS A 31 -10.99 11.75 15.63
C HIS A 31 -11.97 10.57 15.61
N PRO A 32 -13.30 10.79 15.42
CA PRO A 32 -14.31 9.72 15.51
C PRO A 32 -14.03 8.51 14.60
N PHE A 33 -13.38 8.72 13.47
CA PHE A 33 -12.92 7.67 12.56
C PHE A 33 -12.06 6.62 13.29
N ILE A 34 -11.18 7.04 14.21
CA ILE A 34 -10.21 6.15 14.85
C ILE A 34 -10.93 5.09 15.71
N ALA A 35 -11.95 5.50 16.47
CA ALA A 35 -12.76 4.58 17.26
C ALA A 35 -13.47 3.54 16.37
N GLN A 36 -14.10 3.99 15.28
CA GLN A 36 -14.78 3.12 14.33
C GLN A 36 -13.81 2.19 13.57
N ALA A 37 -12.63 2.69 13.19
CA ALA A 37 -11.60 1.86 12.56
C ALA A 37 -11.12 0.74 13.51
N ARG A 38 -11.01 1.02 14.83
CA ARG A 38 -10.69 0.00 15.83
C ARG A 38 -11.76 -1.09 15.94
N GLU A 39 -13.02 -0.74 15.77
CA GLU A 39 -14.11 -1.75 15.73
C GLU A 39 -13.99 -2.67 14.51
N VAL A 40 -13.53 -2.14 13.38
CA VAL A 40 -13.39 -2.91 12.13
C VAL A 40 -12.18 -3.84 12.16
N VAL A 41 -10.99 -3.31 12.46
CA VAL A 41 -9.73 -4.04 12.30
C VAL A 41 -9.11 -4.51 13.63
N GLY A 42 -9.72 -4.16 14.76
CA GLY A 42 -9.18 -4.36 16.11
C GLY A 42 -8.20 -3.26 16.52
N ALA A 43 -8.22 -2.90 17.81
CA ALA A 43 -7.48 -1.77 18.36
C ALA A 43 -5.95 -1.85 18.09
N ALA A 44 -5.36 -3.04 18.16
CA ALA A 44 -3.93 -3.26 17.90
C ALA A 44 -3.52 -2.98 16.44
N ASN A 45 -4.47 -2.83 15.52
CA ASN A 45 -4.24 -2.60 14.10
C ASN A 45 -4.57 -1.16 13.65
N VAL A 46 -4.81 -0.27 14.60
CA VAL A 46 -4.99 1.17 14.36
C VAL A 46 -3.92 1.91 15.14
N LEU A 47 -2.90 2.39 14.43
CA LEU A 47 -1.73 3.03 15.02
C LEU A 47 -1.91 4.54 14.99
N THR A 48 -1.83 5.18 16.17
CA THR A 48 -1.92 6.64 16.36
C THR A 48 -0.62 7.25 16.86
N GLN A 49 0.39 6.40 17.12
CA GLN A 49 1.72 6.79 17.61
C GLN A 49 2.79 6.04 16.82
N ASP A 50 4.02 6.53 16.86
CA ASP A 50 5.19 5.93 16.20
C ASP A 50 4.99 5.72 14.68
N LEU A 51 4.35 6.71 14.02
CA LEU A 51 3.96 6.61 12.62
C LEU A 51 5.11 6.91 11.64
N GLN A 52 6.29 7.27 12.12
CA GLN A 52 7.41 7.74 11.30
C GLN A 52 7.79 6.75 10.19
N ALA A 53 7.80 5.45 10.49
CA ALA A 53 8.15 4.42 9.51
C ALA A 53 7.17 4.34 8.32
N TYR A 54 5.95 4.85 8.49
CA TYR A 54 4.91 4.89 7.45
C TYR A 54 4.84 6.26 6.76
N ALA A 55 5.40 7.30 7.38
CA ALA A 55 5.25 8.70 6.99
C ALA A 55 6.41 9.24 6.15
N VAL A 56 7.43 8.42 5.89
CA VAL A 56 8.64 8.80 5.15
C VAL A 56 8.88 7.78 4.05
N ASP A 57 9.22 8.25 2.84
CA ASP A 57 9.59 7.36 1.74
C ASP A 57 10.99 6.74 1.93
N TRP A 58 11.30 5.70 1.18
CA TRP A 58 12.56 4.97 1.27
C TRP A 58 13.82 5.83 1.03
N LYS A 59 13.71 6.92 0.27
CA LYS A 59 14.80 7.87 -0.02
C LYS A 59 14.87 9.02 0.98
N GLU A 60 13.97 9.07 1.96
CA GLU A 60 13.81 10.21 2.89
C GLU A 60 13.60 11.56 2.17
N LYS A 61 13.06 11.52 0.96
CA LYS A 61 12.79 12.69 0.14
C LYS A 61 11.40 13.28 0.41
N TYR A 62 10.44 12.41 0.66
CA TYR A 62 9.06 12.77 0.95
C TYR A 62 8.73 12.43 2.39
N HIS A 63 8.19 13.40 3.09
CA HIS A 63 7.77 13.29 4.49
C HIS A 63 6.33 13.75 4.59
N GLY A 64 5.59 13.26 5.58
CA GLY A 64 4.25 13.74 5.82
C GLY A 64 3.75 13.38 7.22
N GLN A 65 2.51 13.77 7.52
CA GLN A 65 1.86 13.53 8.79
C GLN A 65 0.51 12.85 8.57
N PRO A 66 0.43 11.52 8.70
CA PRO A 66 -0.85 10.84 8.62
C PRO A 66 -1.69 11.10 9.88
N LEU A 67 -3.02 11.12 9.72
CA LEU A 67 -3.94 11.09 10.86
C LEU A 67 -3.77 9.80 11.66
N VAL A 68 -3.63 8.68 10.96
CA VAL A 68 -3.61 7.34 11.55
C VAL A 68 -3.11 6.34 10.50
N VAL A 69 -2.55 5.22 10.97
CA VAL A 69 -2.25 4.05 10.14
C VAL A 69 -3.21 2.93 10.49
N VAL A 70 -3.94 2.41 9.51
CA VAL A 70 -4.86 1.28 9.66
C VAL A 70 -4.29 0.06 8.96
N ARG A 71 -4.34 -1.09 9.62
CA ARG A 71 -3.75 -2.36 9.19
C ARG A 71 -4.82 -3.44 9.03
N PRO A 72 -5.64 -3.42 7.96
CA PRO A 72 -6.65 -4.44 7.71
C PRO A 72 -6.00 -5.81 7.48
N GLY A 73 -6.69 -6.89 7.85
CA GLY A 73 -6.21 -8.26 7.73
C GLY A 73 -6.87 -9.07 6.61
N ASN A 74 -7.87 -8.49 5.93
CA ASN A 74 -8.58 -9.12 4.80
C ASN A 74 -9.29 -8.06 3.96
N THR A 75 -9.79 -8.47 2.78
CA THR A 75 -10.47 -7.59 1.82
C THR A 75 -11.73 -6.93 2.39
N ALA A 76 -12.49 -7.64 3.26
CA ALA A 76 -13.69 -7.08 3.87
C ALA A 76 -13.35 -5.94 4.84
N GLU A 77 -12.28 -6.07 5.61
CA GLU A 77 -11.78 -5.00 6.47
C GLU A 77 -11.27 -3.80 5.64
N VAL A 78 -10.56 -4.02 4.52
CA VAL A 78 -10.17 -2.93 3.60
C VAL A 78 -11.40 -2.19 3.10
N SER A 79 -12.41 -2.92 2.61
CA SER A 79 -13.68 -2.35 2.14
C SER A 79 -14.38 -1.51 3.22
N ALA A 80 -14.46 -2.03 4.45
CA ALA A 80 -15.09 -1.31 5.56
C ALA A 80 -14.32 -0.03 5.93
N VAL A 81 -12.98 -0.08 5.97
CA VAL A 81 -12.14 1.09 6.27
C VAL A 81 -12.27 2.15 5.16
N VAL A 82 -12.29 1.75 3.87
CA VAL A 82 -12.52 2.67 2.74
C VAL A 82 -13.87 3.38 2.88
N LYS A 83 -14.95 2.65 3.21
CA LYS A 83 -16.29 3.23 3.47
C LYS A 83 -16.25 4.24 4.61
N LEU A 84 -15.56 3.93 5.71
CA LEU A 84 -15.38 4.85 6.82
C LEU A 84 -14.63 6.11 6.40
N CYS A 85 -13.55 5.98 5.63
CA CYS A 85 -12.82 7.14 5.09
C CYS A 85 -13.74 8.04 4.26
N ALA A 86 -14.55 7.46 3.39
CA ALA A 86 -15.52 8.20 2.58
C ALA A 86 -16.57 8.93 3.44
N GLN A 87 -17.12 8.26 4.48
CA GLN A 87 -18.08 8.87 5.42
C GLN A 87 -17.48 10.07 6.17
N HIS A 88 -16.22 9.96 6.57
CA HIS A 88 -15.50 11.02 7.28
C HIS A 88 -14.80 12.03 6.37
N ARG A 89 -14.88 11.86 5.03
CA ARG A 89 -14.19 12.68 4.01
C ARG A 89 -12.67 12.72 4.22
N LEU A 90 -12.09 11.61 4.63
CA LEU A 90 -10.66 11.45 4.81
C LEU A 90 -10.02 10.90 3.54
N SER A 91 -8.90 11.47 3.14
CA SER A 91 -8.10 10.95 2.03
C SER A 91 -7.36 9.68 2.43
N ILE A 92 -7.16 8.77 1.48
CA ILE A 92 -6.51 7.49 1.70
C ILE A 92 -5.14 7.47 1.00
N VAL A 93 -4.13 6.97 1.70
CA VAL A 93 -2.82 6.64 1.13
C VAL A 93 -2.64 5.12 1.25
N PRO A 94 -2.86 4.35 0.17
CA PRO A 94 -2.57 2.92 0.19
C PRO A 94 -1.07 2.69 0.27
N GLN A 95 -0.64 1.80 1.18
CA GLN A 95 0.79 1.53 1.36
C GLN A 95 1.06 0.03 1.39
N GLY A 96 2.01 -0.41 0.55
CA GLY A 96 2.61 -1.74 0.60
C GLY A 96 3.90 -1.74 1.43
N GLY A 97 4.98 -2.26 0.88
CA GLY A 97 6.30 -2.34 1.53
C GLY A 97 7.06 -1.00 1.64
N ASN A 98 6.47 0.11 1.26
CA ASN A 98 7.04 1.46 1.29
C ASN A 98 8.43 1.58 0.61
N THR A 99 8.63 0.83 -0.48
CA THR A 99 9.90 0.78 -1.25
C THR A 99 9.88 1.70 -2.48
N GLY A 100 8.78 2.42 -2.72
CA GLY A 100 8.64 3.37 -3.82
C GLY A 100 9.51 4.61 -3.64
N MET A 101 9.87 5.26 -4.76
CA MET A 101 10.77 6.42 -4.76
C MET A 101 10.09 7.70 -5.26
N CYS A 102 8.78 7.63 -5.58
CA CYS A 102 8.02 8.75 -6.15
C CYS A 102 7.07 9.42 -5.15
N GLY A 103 7.05 8.96 -3.89
CA GLY A 103 6.23 9.54 -2.82
C GLY A 103 4.76 9.12 -2.83
N ALA A 104 4.29 8.25 -3.75
CA ALA A 104 2.89 7.86 -3.85
C ALA A 104 2.34 7.14 -2.61
N ALA A 105 3.20 6.50 -1.81
CA ALA A 105 2.84 5.83 -0.56
C ALA A 105 3.08 6.69 0.69
N THR A 106 3.46 7.96 0.52
CA THR A 106 3.76 8.89 1.62
C THR A 106 2.60 9.90 1.76
N PRO A 107 2.09 10.13 2.98
CA PRO A 107 1.04 11.13 3.19
C PRO A 107 1.57 12.55 3.02
N ASP A 108 0.68 13.53 2.92
CA ASP A 108 1.02 14.95 3.02
C ASP A 108 1.13 15.42 4.49
N ASP A 109 1.44 16.72 4.68
CA ASP A 109 1.59 17.33 6.01
C ASP A 109 0.26 17.79 6.64
N SER A 110 -0.88 17.50 6.02
CA SER A 110 -2.20 17.99 6.47
C SER A 110 -2.67 17.35 7.79
N GLY A 111 -2.18 16.16 8.13
CA GLY A 111 -2.69 15.38 9.24
C GLY A 111 -4.12 14.84 9.01
N GLN A 112 -4.61 14.85 7.77
CA GLN A 112 -5.97 14.44 7.39
C GLN A 112 -6.01 13.17 6.54
N GLN A 113 -4.87 12.55 6.31
CA GLN A 113 -4.78 11.35 5.49
C GLN A 113 -4.68 10.09 6.33
N VAL A 114 -5.38 9.03 5.91
CA VAL A 114 -5.34 7.69 6.51
C VAL A 114 -4.44 6.81 5.67
N ILE A 115 -3.37 6.29 6.27
CA ILE A 115 -2.58 5.25 5.63
C ILE A 115 -3.28 3.91 5.83
N ILE A 116 -3.56 3.20 4.73
CA ILE A 116 -4.03 1.82 4.75
C ILE A 116 -2.88 0.93 4.29
N THR A 117 -2.23 0.24 5.25
CA THR A 117 -1.13 -0.66 4.91
C THR A 117 -1.61 -2.11 4.79
N LEU A 118 -1.19 -2.80 3.72
CA LEU A 118 -1.67 -4.13 3.37
C LEU A 118 -0.80 -5.28 3.90
N GLY A 119 0.21 -5.00 4.72
CA GLY A 119 1.16 -5.99 5.20
C GLY A 119 0.57 -7.21 5.92
N ARG A 120 -0.68 -7.15 6.40
CA ARG A 120 -1.41 -8.29 6.99
C ARG A 120 -2.14 -9.15 5.96
N LEU A 121 -2.36 -8.65 4.74
CA LEU A 121 -2.89 -9.42 3.62
C LEU A 121 -1.73 -10.13 2.90
N ASN A 122 -1.13 -11.12 3.52
CA ASN A 122 0.14 -11.71 3.09
C ASN A 122 0.09 -13.21 2.82
N LYS A 123 -1.09 -13.76 2.51
CA LYS A 123 -1.26 -15.19 2.24
C LYS A 123 -1.09 -15.51 0.76
N VAL A 124 -0.36 -16.55 0.45
CA VAL A 124 -0.45 -17.27 -0.83
C VAL A 124 -1.73 -18.09 -0.80
N ARG A 125 -2.78 -17.63 -1.51
CA ARG A 125 -4.11 -18.27 -1.50
C ARG A 125 -4.10 -19.60 -2.24
N ALA A 126 -3.42 -19.65 -3.38
CA ALA A 126 -3.32 -20.86 -4.21
C ALA A 126 -2.10 -20.81 -5.13
N VAL A 127 -1.51 -21.97 -5.39
CA VAL A 127 -0.55 -22.18 -6.49
C VAL A 127 -1.08 -23.33 -7.33
N ASP A 128 -1.35 -23.09 -8.62
CA ASP A 128 -1.81 -24.10 -9.58
C ASP A 128 -0.74 -24.30 -10.67
N PRO A 129 0.13 -25.30 -10.50
CA PRO A 129 1.16 -25.58 -11.49
C PRO A 129 0.61 -26.11 -12.82
N ALA A 130 -0.59 -26.71 -12.84
CA ALA A 130 -1.19 -27.22 -14.07
C ALA A 130 -1.60 -26.07 -15.00
N ASN A 131 -2.17 -25.01 -14.44
CA ASN A 131 -2.56 -23.81 -15.17
C ASN A 131 -1.47 -22.73 -15.21
N ASN A 132 -0.32 -22.97 -14.56
CA ASN A 132 0.76 -21.98 -14.41
C ASN A 132 0.26 -20.67 -13.79
N THR A 133 -0.51 -20.75 -12.71
CA THR A 133 -1.05 -19.59 -12.01
C THR A 133 -0.76 -19.64 -10.51
N MET A 134 -0.74 -18.46 -9.89
CA MET A 134 -0.66 -18.30 -8.44
C MET A 134 -1.56 -17.14 -8.03
N THR A 135 -2.43 -17.35 -7.03
CA THR A 135 -3.27 -16.30 -6.45
C THR A 135 -2.76 -15.95 -5.06
N VAL A 136 -2.48 -14.67 -4.84
CA VAL A 136 -1.85 -14.15 -3.63
C VAL A 136 -2.54 -12.88 -3.15
N GLU A 137 -2.43 -12.60 -1.86
CA GLU A 137 -2.86 -11.34 -1.27
C GLU A 137 -1.84 -10.24 -1.54
N ALA A 138 -2.32 -8.99 -1.63
CA ALA A 138 -1.54 -7.84 -2.09
C ALA A 138 -0.35 -7.47 -1.21
N GLY A 139 -0.38 -7.82 0.07
CA GLY A 139 0.71 -7.62 1.02
C GLY A 139 1.79 -8.72 0.99
N CYS A 140 1.67 -9.73 0.14
CA CYS A 140 2.74 -10.72 -0.02
C CYS A 140 4.02 -10.07 -0.53
N VAL A 141 5.13 -10.37 0.12
CA VAL A 141 6.48 -9.93 -0.28
C VAL A 141 6.91 -10.65 -1.55
N LEU A 142 7.55 -9.97 -2.48
CA LEU A 142 7.96 -10.52 -3.78
C LEU A 142 8.80 -11.79 -3.64
N GLN A 143 9.77 -11.81 -2.75
CA GLN A 143 10.60 -12.99 -2.48
C GLN A 143 9.77 -14.20 -2.07
N THR A 144 8.73 -14.02 -1.23
CA THR A 144 7.82 -15.11 -0.84
C THR A 144 7.08 -15.70 -2.04
N LEU A 145 6.75 -14.89 -3.05
CA LEU A 145 6.12 -15.35 -4.28
C LEU A 145 7.08 -16.19 -5.13
N GLN A 146 8.33 -15.76 -5.23
CA GLN A 146 9.39 -16.48 -5.95
C GLN A 146 9.64 -17.84 -5.30
N GLU A 147 9.78 -17.88 -3.97
CA GLU A 147 9.96 -19.10 -3.20
C GLU A 147 8.74 -20.06 -3.33
N ALA A 148 7.52 -19.53 -3.29
CA ALA A 148 6.31 -20.34 -3.46
C ALA A 148 6.17 -20.91 -4.88
N ALA A 149 6.61 -20.19 -5.90
CA ALA A 149 6.67 -20.67 -7.27
C ALA A 149 7.75 -21.74 -7.45
N ASP A 150 8.96 -21.51 -6.93
CA ASP A 150 10.09 -22.43 -7.01
C ASP A 150 9.78 -23.77 -6.34
N ALA A 151 9.16 -23.76 -5.18
CA ALA A 151 8.68 -24.97 -4.47
C ALA A 151 7.73 -25.84 -5.31
N ARG A 152 7.22 -25.33 -6.44
CA ARG A 152 6.33 -26.02 -7.38
C ARG A 152 6.95 -26.19 -8.78
N ASN A 153 8.27 -26.06 -8.90
CA ASN A 153 9.02 -26.07 -10.16
C ASN A 153 8.45 -25.05 -11.17
N ARG A 154 8.15 -23.85 -10.68
CA ARG A 154 7.68 -22.70 -11.46
C ARG A 154 8.56 -21.50 -11.17
N LEU A 155 8.52 -20.55 -12.08
CA LEU A 155 9.22 -19.27 -11.98
C LEU A 155 8.20 -18.14 -11.95
N TYR A 156 8.29 -17.26 -10.95
CA TYR A 156 7.72 -15.91 -11.02
C TYR A 156 8.84 -14.95 -11.46
N PRO A 157 8.77 -14.36 -12.67
CA PRO A 157 9.97 -13.82 -13.33
C PRO A 157 10.31 -12.39 -12.95
N VAL A 158 9.52 -11.73 -12.11
CA VAL A 158 9.80 -10.35 -11.68
C VAL A 158 10.89 -10.38 -10.61
N THR A 159 11.97 -9.59 -10.84
CA THR A 159 13.11 -9.47 -9.93
C THR A 159 13.40 -7.98 -9.70
N LEU A 160 13.38 -7.55 -8.43
CA LEU A 160 13.56 -6.16 -8.04
C LEU A 160 14.66 -6.06 -6.97
N GLY A 161 15.36 -4.93 -6.90
CA GLY A 161 16.34 -4.71 -5.84
C GLY A 161 15.75 -4.75 -4.42
N ALA A 162 14.46 -4.52 -4.29
CA ALA A 162 13.73 -4.54 -3.02
C ALA A 162 12.88 -5.82 -2.83
N GLU A 163 13.23 -6.94 -3.49
CA GLU A 163 12.41 -8.17 -3.48
C GLU A 163 12.11 -8.72 -2.08
N GLY A 164 13.00 -8.51 -1.12
CA GLY A 164 12.81 -8.92 0.28
C GLY A 164 11.85 -8.03 1.09
N SER A 165 11.35 -6.92 0.54
CA SER A 165 10.49 -5.97 1.27
C SER A 165 9.35 -5.41 0.44
N CYS A 166 9.47 -5.28 -0.88
CA CYS A 166 8.37 -4.82 -1.72
C CYS A 166 7.23 -5.85 -1.72
N GLN A 167 6.00 -5.34 -1.78
CA GLN A 167 4.78 -6.16 -1.76
C GLN A 167 4.11 -6.13 -3.13
N ILE A 168 3.47 -7.25 -3.51
CA ILE A 168 2.91 -7.42 -4.85
C ILE A 168 1.84 -6.40 -5.20
N GLY A 169 1.03 -5.94 -4.24
CA GLY A 169 0.06 -4.87 -4.47
C GLY A 169 0.72 -3.56 -4.89
N GLY A 170 1.85 -3.21 -4.27
CA GLY A 170 2.67 -2.08 -4.67
C GLY A 170 3.31 -2.27 -6.06
N ASN A 171 3.82 -3.48 -6.35
CA ASN A 171 4.40 -3.80 -7.65
C ASN A 171 3.37 -3.70 -8.79
N VAL A 172 2.13 -4.13 -8.54
CA VAL A 172 0.99 -3.95 -9.47
C VAL A 172 0.66 -2.47 -9.62
N SER A 173 0.51 -1.74 -8.50
CA SER A 173 0.10 -0.34 -8.51
C SER A 173 1.09 0.56 -9.24
N THR A 174 2.39 0.24 -9.21
CA THR A 174 3.45 0.99 -9.91
C THR A 174 3.83 0.38 -11.27
N ASN A 175 3.23 -0.75 -11.65
CA ASN A 175 3.65 -1.55 -12.80
C ASN A 175 5.17 -1.80 -12.80
N ALA A 176 5.67 -2.29 -11.66
CA ALA A 176 7.10 -2.43 -11.41
C ALA A 176 7.75 -3.34 -12.47
N GLY A 177 8.89 -2.90 -12.95
CA GLY A 177 9.74 -3.68 -13.86
C GLY A 177 10.80 -4.46 -13.08
N GLY A 178 11.97 -4.61 -13.67
CA GLY A 178 13.11 -5.26 -13.04
C GLY A 178 14.14 -5.67 -14.08
N THR A 179 15.10 -6.50 -13.71
CA THR A 179 16.18 -6.90 -14.61
C THR A 179 15.71 -7.85 -15.74
N GLY A 180 14.58 -8.56 -15.52
CA GLY A 180 14.02 -9.50 -16.49
C GLY A 180 13.07 -8.91 -17.53
N VAL A 181 12.84 -7.58 -17.53
CA VAL A 181 11.81 -6.90 -18.34
C VAL A 181 11.94 -7.17 -19.84
N LEU A 182 13.16 -7.21 -20.37
CA LEU A 182 13.38 -7.45 -21.81
C LEU A 182 12.81 -8.80 -22.27
N LYS A 183 12.78 -9.81 -21.39
CA LYS A 183 12.28 -11.14 -21.72
C LYS A 183 10.84 -11.38 -21.25
N TYR A 184 10.48 -10.86 -20.10
CA TYR A 184 9.25 -11.25 -19.41
C TYR A 184 8.23 -10.13 -19.31
N GLY A 185 8.61 -8.91 -19.65
CA GLY A 185 7.78 -7.72 -19.44
C GLY A 185 7.79 -7.23 -17.99
N ASN A 186 7.00 -6.21 -17.71
CA ASN A 186 6.77 -5.66 -16.38
C ASN A 186 5.77 -6.51 -15.58
N THR A 187 5.37 -6.04 -14.41
CA THR A 187 4.33 -6.68 -13.59
C THR A 187 3.02 -6.86 -14.35
N ARG A 188 2.62 -5.89 -15.20
CA ARG A 188 1.42 -5.93 -16.03
C ARG A 188 1.28 -7.23 -16.80
N GLU A 189 2.34 -7.69 -17.45
CA GLU A 189 2.35 -8.89 -18.28
C GLU A 189 2.20 -10.18 -17.46
N GLN A 190 2.44 -10.09 -16.15
CA GLN A 190 2.31 -11.22 -15.24
C GLN A 190 0.95 -11.28 -14.54
N VAL A 191 0.14 -10.20 -14.58
CA VAL A 191 -1.16 -10.14 -13.91
C VAL A 191 -2.25 -10.75 -14.78
N LEU A 192 -2.89 -11.82 -14.28
CA LEU A 192 -4.01 -12.49 -14.92
C LEU A 192 -5.36 -12.07 -14.33
N GLY A 193 -5.37 -11.66 -13.05
CA GLY A 193 -6.59 -11.22 -12.37
C GLY A 193 -6.26 -10.31 -11.19
N LEU A 194 -7.24 -9.48 -10.82
CA LEU A 194 -7.18 -8.56 -9.68
C LEU A 194 -8.46 -8.62 -8.86
N GLU A 195 -8.31 -8.58 -7.55
CA GLU A 195 -9.37 -8.24 -6.61
C GLU A 195 -9.09 -6.82 -6.14
N VAL A 196 -10.03 -5.90 -6.31
CA VAL A 196 -9.85 -4.47 -6.04
C VAL A 196 -10.99 -3.95 -5.18
N VAL A 197 -10.66 -3.17 -4.15
CA VAL A 197 -11.61 -2.34 -3.41
C VAL A 197 -11.66 -0.97 -4.08
N LEU A 198 -12.84 -0.57 -4.55
CA LEU A 198 -13.10 0.71 -5.20
C LEU A 198 -13.27 1.84 -4.18
N PRO A 199 -13.26 3.12 -4.60
CA PRO A 199 -13.38 4.27 -3.68
C PRO A 199 -14.67 4.31 -2.87
N ASP A 200 -15.75 3.67 -3.33
CA ASP A 200 -17.01 3.51 -2.59
C ASP A 200 -16.99 2.34 -1.60
N GLY A 201 -15.88 1.58 -1.55
CA GLY A 201 -15.69 0.39 -0.75
C GLY A 201 -16.32 -0.86 -1.35
N SER A 202 -16.87 -0.83 -2.56
CA SER A 202 -17.28 -2.05 -3.26
C SER A 202 -16.05 -2.87 -3.66
N VAL A 203 -16.24 -4.20 -3.75
CA VAL A 203 -15.17 -5.14 -4.15
C VAL A 203 -15.47 -5.64 -5.55
N THR A 204 -14.51 -5.57 -6.45
CA THR A 204 -14.62 -6.09 -7.81
C THR A 204 -13.54 -7.12 -8.10
N GLN A 205 -13.87 -8.09 -8.95
CA GLN A 205 -12.96 -9.10 -9.47
C GLN A 205 -12.77 -8.85 -10.97
N LEU A 206 -11.54 -8.79 -11.43
CA LEU A 206 -11.17 -8.52 -12.82
C LEU A 206 -10.27 -9.64 -13.32
N GLY A 207 -10.50 -10.12 -14.54
CA GLY A 207 -9.64 -11.12 -15.15
C GLY A 207 -9.75 -12.53 -14.54
N SER A 208 -10.92 -12.95 -14.06
CA SER A 208 -11.11 -14.25 -13.39
C SER A 208 -11.10 -15.47 -14.30
N GLY A 209 -10.62 -15.38 -15.53
CA GLY A 209 -10.30 -16.52 -16.41
C GLY A 209 -11.46 -17.20 -17.12
N LEU A 210 -12.71 -16.83 -16.88
CA LEU A 210 -13.87 -17.31 -17.61
C LEU A 210 -14.50 -16.18 -18.41
N ALA A 211 -14.20 -16.18 -19.72
CA ALA A 211 -14.87 -15.35 -20.73
C ALA A 211 -14.99 -13.86 -20.40
N GLU A 212 -13.88 -13.14 -20.31
CA GLU A 212 -13.93 -11.72 -20.59
C GLU A 212 -14.27 -11.54 -22.06
N SER A 213 -15.57 -11.44 -22.35
CA SER A 213 -16.08 -11.08 -23.68
C SER A 213 -15.95 -9.58 -23.95
N SER A 214 -15.27 -8.83 -23.07
CA SER A 214 -15.05 -7.40 -23.26
C SER A 214 -13.73 -7.18 -24.01
N GLU A 215 -13.79 -6.41 -25.08
CA GLU A 215 -12.64 -5.92 -25.82
C GLU A 215 -11.72 -5.05 -24.96
N LEU A 216 -12.15 -4.68 -23.74
CA LEU A 216 -11.46 -3.78 -22.83
C LEU A 216 -10.93 -4.54 -21.62
N ASP A 217 -9.61 -4.59 -21.47
CA ASP A 217 -8.93 -5.12 -20.29
C ASP A 217 -8.96 -4.12 -19.12
N LEU A 218 -9.97 -4.24 -18.26
CA LEU A 218 -10.14 -3.37 -17.09
C LEU A 218 -9.04 -3.52 -16.03
N ARG A 219 -8.28 -4.63 -16.01
CA ARG A 219 -7.11 -4.77 -15.14
C ARG A 219 -6.08 -3.68 -15.44
N GLY A 220 -5.94 -3.35 -16.73
CA GLY A 220 -5.04 -2.33 -17.22
C GLY A 220 -5.27 -0.92 -16.64
N VAL A 221 -6.49 -0.65 -16.14
CA VAL A 221 -6.84 0.62 -15.48
C VAL A 221 -6.17 0.73 -14.11
N PHE A 222 -6.11 -0.37 -13.35
CA PHE A 222 -5.58 -0.38 -12.00
C PHE A 222 -4.06 -0.61 -11.95
N ILE A 223 -3.51 -1.34 -12.94
CA ILE A 223 -2.07 -1.60 -13.02
C ILE A 223 -1.33 -0.32 -13.44
N GLY A 224 -0.50 0.21 -12.55
CA GLY A 224 0.20 1.48 -12.76
C GLY A 224 -0.59 2.71 -12.33
N SER A 225 -1.75 2.53 -11.66
CA SER A 225 -2.56 3.64 -11.13
C SER A 225 -2.05 4.22 -9.79
N GLU A 226 -1.02 3.62 -9.21
CA GLU A 226 -0.42 4.01 -7.91
C GLU A 226 -1.46 4.08 -6.76
N GLY A 227 -2.51 3.23 -6.84
CA GLY A 227 -3.56 3.18 -5.81
C GLY A 227 -4.59 4.30 -5.87
N THR A 228 -4.53 5.19 -6.88
CA THR A 228 -5.44 6.35 -6.98
C THR A 228 -6.86 5.98 -7.42
N LEU A 229 -7.04 4.83 -8.07
CA LEU A 229 -8.33 4.37 -8.60
C LEU A 229 -8.97 3.25 -7.77
N GLY A 230 -8.22 2.66 -6.85
CA GLY A 230 -8.67 1.58 -5.98
C GLY A 230 -7.50 0.85 -5.33
N ILE A 231 -7.80 0.00 -4.35
CA ILE A 231 -6.82 -0.75 -3.58
C ILE A 231 -6.87 -2.21 -4.00
N ALA A 232 -5.82 -2.70 -4.67
CA ALA A 232 -5.68 -4.13 -4.95
C ALA A 232 -5.50 -4.91 -3.64
N THR A 233 -6.32 -5.93 -3.42
CA THR A 233 -6.28 -6.78 -2.21
C THR A 233 -5.82 -8.19 -2.50
N ALA A 234 -6.01 -8.68 -3.73
CA ALA A 234 -5.43 -9.93 -4.20
C ALA A 234 -5.09 -9.85 -5.69
N VAL A 235 -4.14 -10.69 -6.10
CA VAL A 235 -3.63 -10.75 -7.47
C VAL A 235 -3.51 -12.20 -7.90
N THR A 236 -4.00 -12.51 -9.11
CA THR A 236 -3.70 -13.77 -9.79
C THR A 236 -2.58 -13.52 -10.79
N LEU A 237 -1.49 -14.25 -10.61
CA LEU A 237 -0.24 -14.10 -11.33
C LEU A 237 -0.01 -15.25 -12.30
N ARG A 238 0.61 -14.96 -13.43
CA ARG A 238 1.16 -15.96 -14.34
C ARG A 238 2.48 -16.50 -13.78
N LEU A 239 2.61 -17.80 -13.82
CA LEU A 239 3.86 -18.51 -13.57
C LEU A 239 4.45 -19.03 -14.89
N LEU A 240 5.74 -19.20 -14.91
CA LEU A 240 6.47 -19.83 -16.01
C LEU A 240 7.05 -21.16 -15.55
N ARG A 241 7.46 -22.01 -16.48
CA ARG A 241 8.25 -23.19 -16.15
C ARG A 241 9.62 -22.74 -15.62
N ALA A 242 10.08 -23.36 -14.54
CA ALA A 242 11.43 -23.12 -14.05
C ALA A 242 12.47 -23.54 -15.11
N PRO A 243 13.55 -22.78 -15.32
CA PRO A 243 14.62 -23.17 -16.22
C PRO A 243 15.30 -24.43 -15.69
N GLN A 244 15.62 -25.38 -16.59
CA GLN A 244 16.33 -26.61 -16.22
C GLN A 244 17.82 -26.35 -15.96
N SER A 245 18.38 -25.33 -16.60
CA SER A 245 19.76 -24.90 -16.41
C SER A 245 19.92 -23.44 -16.70
N VAL A 246 20.89 -22.81 -16.08
CA VAL A 246 21.28 -21.42 -16.31
C VAL A 246 22.75 -21.39 -16.64
N ALA A 247 23.13 -20.71 -17.73
CA ALA A 247 24.50 -20.46 -18.10
C ALA A 247 24.73 -18.95 -18.26
N VAL A 248 25.88 -18.45 -17.84
CA VAL A 248 26.29 -17.07 -18.01
C VAL A 248 27.40 -17.02 -19.05
N LEU A 249 27.22 -16.21 -20.09
CA LEU A 249 28.22 -15.92 -21.11
C LEU A 249 28.70 -14.48 -20.93
N LEU A 250 29.99 -14.30 -20.77
CA LEU A 250 30.66 -13.01 -20.90
C LEU A 250 31.42 -13.00 -22.24
N ALA A 251 31.09 -12.05 -23.10
CA ALA A 251 31.78 -11.86 -24.38
C ALA A 251 32.39 -10.46 -24.42
N ASP A 252 33.66 -10.40 -24.82
CA ASP A 252 34.36 -9.16 -25.12
C ASP A 252 34.44 -8.99 -26.62
N PHE A 253 34.11 -7.81 -27.09
CA PHE A 253 34.18 -7.43 -28.51
C PHE A 253 35.24 -6.34 -28.66
N SER A 254 36.46 -6.70 -29.01
CA SER A 254 37.56 -5.79 -29.33
C SER A 254 37.47 -5.31 -30.78
#